data_3878be2a6aceed339ad432761cacb980
#
_entry.id   3878be2a6aceed339ad432761cacb980
#
_cell.length_a   1.000
_cell.length_b   1.000
_cell.length_c   1.000
_cell.angle_alpha   90.00
_cell.angle_beta   90.00
_cell.angle_gamma   90.00
#
_symmetry.space_group_name_H-M   'P 1'
#
loop_
_entity.id
_entity.type
_entity.pdbx_description
1 polymer ?
#
loop_
_entity_poly.entity_id
_entity_poly.type
_entity_poly.pdbx_seq_one_letter_code
_entity_poly.pdbx_strand_id
1 'polypeptide(L)'
;MIRINKDLCTGCGACVSDCISGVLSITQGKAQVCDECLQCGHCIAICPQAAPSISVYSDEPIEYHSETFDIPTQNMLNTIKFRRSVRQFKEQPLSYDDLHLLIDAAAHTPTAKNAQACRFVF
;
A
#
# COMPACT_ATOMS: atom_id res chain seq x y z
N MET A 1 8.55 -0.18 -11.65
CA MET A 1 7.80 -0.08 -12.93
C MET A 1 6.56 -0.96 -12.84
N ILE A 2 5.39 -0.47 -13.29
CA ILE A 2 4.15 -1.27 -13.36
C ILE A 2 4.19 -2.21 -14.57
N ARG A 3 3.67 -3.42 -14.41
CA ARG A 3 3.47 -4.42 -15.47
C ARG A 3 2.07 -5.01 -15.38
N ILE A 4 1.49 -5.38 -16.53
CA ILE A 4 0.21 -6.08 -16.60
C ILE A 4 0.45 -7.47 -17.24
N ASN A 5 0.15 -8.50 -16.48
CA ASN A 5 0.15 -9.86 -17.04
C ASN A 5 -1.05 -10.00 -17.98
N LYS A 6 -0.75 -10.12 -19.28
CA LYS A 6 -1.77 -10.16 -20.34
C LYS A 6 -2.58 -11.47 -20.32
N ASP A 7 -2.00 -12.55 -19.84
CA ASP A 7 -2.68 -13.85 -19.78
C ASP A 7 -3.77 -13.85 -18.69
N LEU A 8 -3.49 -13.21 -17.56
CA LEU A 8 -4.44 -13.05 -16.46
C LEU A 8 -5.46 -11.94 -16.70
N CYS A 9 -5.09 -10.89 -17.44
CA CYS A 9 -5.95 -9.72 -17.63
C CYS A 9 -7.19 -10.07 -18.47
N THR A 10 -8.38 -9.83 -17.92
CA THR A 10 -9.67 -10.01 -18.63
C THR A 10 -10.16 -8.76 -19.36
N GLY A 11 -9.47 -7.62 -19.19
CA GLY A 11 -9.89 -6.34 -19.78
C GLY A 11 -11.11 -5.70 -19.10
N CYS A 12 -11.43 -6.08 -17.88
CA CYS A 12 -12.63 -5.61 -17.16
C CYS A 12 -12.65 -4.10 -16.89
N GLY A 13 -11.51 -3.40 -16.97
CA GLY A 13 -11.40 -1.96 -16.81
C GLY A 13 -11.36 -1.46 -15.36
N ALA A 14 -11.47 -2.32 -14.32
CA ALA A 14 -11.46 -1.93 -12.92
C ALA A 14 -10.22 -1.10 -12.56
N CYS A 15 -9.03 -1.57 -12.96
CA CYS A 15 -7.77 -0.85 -12.72
C CYS A 15 -7.67 0.50 -13.48
N VAL A 16 -8.38 0.64 -14.62
CA VAL A 16 -8.42 1.89 -15.37
C VAL A 16 -9.28 2.92 -14.65
N SER A 17 -10.47 2.52 -14.19
CA SER A 17 -11.40 3.42 -13.48
C SER A 17 -10.87 3.86 -12.13
N ASP A 18 -10.05 3.04 -11.45
CA ASP A 18 -9.47 3.34 -10.14
C ASP A 18 -8.12 4.05 -10.22
N CYS A 19 -7.56 4.20 -11.40
CA CYS A 19 -6.23 4.83 -11.57
C CYS A 19 -6.30 6.35 -11.40
N ILE A 20 -5.88 6.85 -10.24
CA ILE A 20 -5.89 8.30 -9.95
C ILE A 20 -5.03 9.13 -10.91
N SER A 21 -3.98 8.53 -11.50
CA SER A 21 -3.11 9.18 -12.47
C SER A 21 -3.60 9.08 -13.91
N GLY A 22 -4.63 8.25 -14.19
CA GLY A 22 -5.15 8.03 -15.52
C GLY A 22 -4.18 7.38 -16.51
N VAL A 23 -3.15 6.69 -16.01
CA VAL A 23 -2.06 6.12 -16.84
C VAL A 23 -2.36 4.71 -17.36
N LEU A 24 -3.55 4.19 -17.11
CA LEU A 24 -4.01 2.90 -17.60
C LEU A 24 -5.14 3.06 -18.63
N SER A 25 -5.12 2.26 -19.67
CA SER A 25 -6.17 2.19 -20.69
C SER A 25 -6.47 0.75 -21.09
N ILE A 26 -7.61 0.53 -21.74
CA ILE A 26 -7.92 -0.77 -22.37
C ILE A 26 -7.59 -0.68 -23.86
N THR A 27 -6.72 -1.55 -24.32
CA THR A 27 -6.39 -1.69 -25.74
C THR A 27 -6.45 -3.18 -26.13
N GLN A 28 -7.14 -3.49 -27.20
CA GLN A 28 -7.36 -4.87 -27.67
C GLN A 28 -7.88 -5.79 -26.55
N GLY A 29 -8.81 -5.30 -25.73
CA GLY A 29 -9.41 -6.06 -24.64
C GLY A 29 -8.49 -6.34 -23.43
N LYS A 30 -7.35 -5.67 -23.31
CA LYS A 30 -6.39 -5.83 -22.21
C LYS A 30 -5.97 -4.47 -21.67
N ALA A 31 -5.72 -4.39 -20.35
CA ALA A 31 -5.17 -3.20 -19.75
C ALA A 31 -3.73 -2.93 -20.23
N GLN A 32 -3.42 -1.69 -20.47
CA GLN A 32 -2.09 -1.22 -20.88
C GLN A 32 -1.68 0.00 -20.07
N VAL A 33 -0.38 0.17 -19.87
CA VAL A 33 0.23 1.35 -19.25
C VAL A 33 0.59 2.34 -20.34
N CYS A 34 0.10 3.58 -20.24
CA CYS A 34 0.24 4.61 -21.26
C CYS A 34 1.20 5.74 -20.86
N ASP A 35 1.50 5.88 -19.56
CA ASP A 35 2.31 6.99 -19.04
C ASP A 35 2.99 6.60 -17.72
N GLU A 36 3.71 7.55 -17.10
CA GLU A 36 4.44 7.35 -15.85
C GLU A 36 3.49 7.06 -14.68
N CYS A 37 3.76 5.98 -13.97
CA CYS A 37 2.95 5.46 -12.87
C CYS A 37 3.43 5.99 -11.52
N LEU A 38 2.51 6.47 -10.66
CA LEU A 38 2.77 6.83 -9.26
C LEU A 38 3.10 5.64 -8.34
N GLN A 39 2.98 4.41 -8.84
CA GLN A 39 3.27 3.19 -8.09
C GLN A 39 2.47 3.06 -6.78
N CYS A 40 1.23 3.57 -6.75
CA CYS A 40 0.40 3.62 -5.55
C CYS A 40 -0.27 2.29 -5.17
N GLY A 41 -0.25 1.27 -6.04
CA GLY A 41 -0.79 -0.05 -5.77
C GLY A 41 -2.30 -0.23 -5.97
N HIS A 42 -3.10 0.82 -6.20
CA HIS A 42 -4.56 0.74 -6.37
C HIS A 42 -4.98 -0.30 -7.41
N CYS A 43 -4.31 -0.32 -8.56
CA CYS A 43 -4.60 -1.29 -9.61
C CYS A 43 -4.34 -2.75 -9.21
N ILE A 44 -3.42 -3.00 -8.27
CA ILE A 44 -3.18 -4.33 -7.70
C ILE A 44 -4.34 -4.70 -6.77
N ALA A 45 -4.70 -3.80 -5.86
CA ALA A 45 -5.75 -4.02 -4.86
C ALA A 45 -7.14 -4.29 -5.49
N ILE A 46 -7.48 -3.59 -6.60
CA ILE A 46 -8.81 -3.71 -7.23
C ILE A 46 -8.90 -4.85 -8.24
N CYS A 47 -7.80 -5.47 -8.66
CA CYS A 47 -7.80 -6.42 -9.74
C CYS A 47 -8.25 -7.83 -9.31
N PRO A 48 -9.42 -8.34 -9.78
CA PRO A 48 -9.90 -9.66 -9.36
C PRO A 48 -9.07 -10.83 -9.93
N GLN A 49 -8.16 -10.55 -10.87
CA GLN A 49 -7.32 -11.54 -11.52
C GLN A 49 -5.84 -11.39 -11.16
N ALA A 50 -5.50 -10.53 -10.21
CA ALA A 50 -4.10 -10.24 -9.81
C ALA A 50 -3.16 -10.00 -11.02
N ALA A 51 -3.68 -9.38 -12.10
CA ALA A 51 -2.92 -9.15 -13.33
C ALA A 51 -1.87 -8.03 -13.23
N PRO A 52 -2.08 -6.90 -12.49
CA PRO A 52 -1.07 -5.87 -12.31
C PRO A 52 0.00 -6.27 -11.28
N SER A 53 1.24 -5.84 -11.53
CA SER A 53 2.34 -5.92 -10.56
C SER A 53 3.20 -4.66 -10.65
N ILE A 54 3.86 -4.29 -9.55
CA ILE A 54 4.73 -3.12 -9.46
C ILE A 54 6.05 -3.55 -8.85
N SER A 55 7.15 -3.34 -9.55
CA SER A 55 8.46 -3.89 -9.20
C SER A 55 9.10 -3.35 -7.91
N VAL A 56 8.56 -2.28 -7.33
CA VAL A 56 9.04 -1.75 -6.04
C VAL A 56 8.44 -2.47 -4.84
N TYR A 57 7.36 -3.21 -5.05
CA TYR A 57 6.78 -4.05 -4.00
C TYR A 57 7.44 -5.43 -4.05
N SER A 58 8.10 -5.80 -2.97
CA SER A 58 8.75 -7.11 -2.79
C SER A 58 7.81 -8.17 -2.24
N ASP A 59 6.79 -7.71 -1.52
CA ASP A 59 5.88 -8.59 -0.79
C ASP A 59 4.65 -8.93 -1.63
N GLU A 60 4.11 -10.11 -1.40
CA GLU A 60 2.84 -10.52 -1.98
C GLU A 60 1.70 -9.66 -1.41
N PRO A 61 0.68 -9.32 -2.22
CA PRO A 61 -0.48 -8.61 -1.75
C PRO A 61 -1.19 -9.39 -0.62
N ILE A 62 -1.49 -8.69 0.48
CA ILE A 62 -2.25 -9.28 1.59
C ILE A 62 -3.73 -9.24 1.23
N GLU A 63 -4.37 -10.41 1.24
CA GLU A 63 -5.81 -10.50 1.04
C GLU A 63 -6.56 -9.99 2.28
N TYR A 64 -7.62 -9.20 2.06
CA TYR A 64 -8.44 -8.71 3.16
C TYR A 64 -9.31 -9.81 3.75
N HIS A 65 -9.19 -10.00 5.05
CA HIS A 65 -10.07 -10.84 5.86
C HIS A 65 -10.59 -10.04 7.04
N SER A 66 -11.88 -10.02 7.26
CA SER A 66 -12.51 -9.20 8.32
C SER A 66 -11.93 -9.50 9.70
N GLU A 67 -11.67 -10.77 10.01
CA GLU A 67 -11.10 -11.19 11.28
C GLU A 67 -9.66 -10.73 11.52
N THR A 68 -8.94 -10.39 10.45
CA THR A 68 -7.53 -9.93 10.52
C THR A 68 -7.43 -8.41 10.50
N PHE A 69 -8.33 -7.73 9.77
CA PHE A 69 -8.27 -6.29 9.52
C PHE A 69 -9.34 -5.50 10.26
N ASP A 70 -10.36 -6.16 10.82
CA ASP A 70 -11.43 -5.45 11.53
C ASP A 70 -10.95 -4.95 12.89
N ILE A 71 -10.92 -3.64 13.03
CA ILE A 71 -10.69 -2.97 14.31
C ILE A 71 -12.01 -2.36 14.74
N PRO A 72 -12.62 -2.81 15.86
CA PRO A 72 -13.85 -2.22 16.34
C PRO A 72 -13.74 -0.69 16.41
N THR A 73 -14.69 0.02 15.84
CA THR A 73 -14.68 1.49 15.73
C THR A 73 -14.38 2.17 17.06
N GLN A 74 -14.95 1.66 18.15
CA GLN A 74 -14.72 2.22 19.48
C GLN A 74 -13.27 2.04 19.94
N ASN A 75 -12.60 0.94 19.61
CA ASN A 75 -11.21 0.70 19.96
C ASN A 75 -10.28 1.66 19.20
N MET A 76 -10.51 1.86 17.92
CA MET A 76 -9.78 2.84 17.11
C MET A 76 -9.97 4.25 17.69
N LEU A 77 -11.21 4.65 17.98
CA LEU A 77 -11.51 5.95 18.57
C LEU A 77 -10.84 6.14 19.94
N ASN A 78 -10.84 5.12 20.79
CA ASN A 78 -10.19 5.14 22.09
C ASN A 78 -8.67 5.31 21.94
N THR A 79 -8.06 4.60 21.00
CA THR A 79 -6.62 4.72 20.69
C THR A 79 -6.26 6.15 20.30
N ILE A 80 -7.04 6.77 19.42
CA ILE A 80 -6.84 8.16 19.00
C ILE A 80 -6.98 9.12 20.19
N LYS A 81 -8.03 8.96 21.00
CA LYS A 81 -8.30 9.81 22.18
C LYS A 81 -7.26 9.63 23.28
N PHE A 82 -6.75 8.42 23.47
CA PHE A 82 -5.79 8.10 24.51
C PHE A 82 -4.37 8.60 24.16
N ARG A 83 -4.05 8.74 22.90
CA ARG A 83 -2.71 9.18 22.46
C ARG A 83 -2.30 10.50 23.12
N ARG A 84 -1.10 10.55 23.63
CA ARG A 84 -0.46 11.74 24.21
C ARG A 84 0.96 11.91 23.66
N SER A 85 1.45 13.13 23.69
CA SER A 85 2.87 13.39 23.42
C SER A 85 3.70 12.89 24.60
N VAL A 86 4.42 11.80 24.42
CA VAL A 86 5.32 11.24 25.41
C VAL A 86 6.63 12.06 25.37
N ARG A 87 7.10 12.52 26.55
CA ARG A 87 8.33 13.33 26.69
C ARG A 87 9.30 12.75 27.72
N GLN A 88 8.91 11.67 28.38
CA GLN A 88 9.77 10.93 29.29
C GLN A 88 9.90 9.51 28.76
N PHE A 89 11.11 9.08 28.53
CA PHE A 89 11.43 7.78 27.94
C PHE A 89 12.18 6.94 28.97
N LYS A 90 12.03 5.64 28.86
CA LYS A 90 12.83 4.69 29.65
C LYS A 90 14.25 4.64 29.08
N GLU A 91 15.24 4.49 29.94
CA GLU A 91 16.63 4.21 29.56
C GLU A 91 16.81 2.72 29.21
N GLN A 92 16.04 2.27 28.26
CA GLN A 92 16.03 0.89 27.79
C GLN A 92 16.19 0.87 26.29
N PRO A 93 17.16 0.14 25.73
CA PRO A 93 17.29 0.01 24.30
C PRO A 93 16.07 -0.68 23.70
N LEU A 94 15.70 -0.30 22.48
CA LEU A 94 14.67 -1.00 21.71
C LEU A 94 15.23 -2.32 21.18
N SER A 95 14.39 -3.33 21.12
CA SER A 95 14.76 -4.57 20.45
C SER A 95 14.83 -4.38 18.92
N TYR A 96 15.56 -5.22 18.22
CA TYR A 96 15.56 -5.22 16.76
C TYR A 96 14.16 -5.45 16.19
N ASP A 97 13.36 -6.30 16.81
CA ASP A 97 11.99 -6.60 16.39
C ASP A 97 11.09 -5.36 16.50
N ASP A 98 11.20 -4.59 17.60
CA ASP A 98 10.48 -3.33 17.77
C ASP A 98 10.89 -2.30 16.70
N LEU A 99 12.20 -2.21 16.39
CA LEU A 99 12.71 -1.31 15.34
C LEU A 99 12.17 -1.71 13.96
N HIS A 100 12.19 -3.00 13.63
CA HIS A 100 11.63 -3.50 12.37
C HIS A 100 10.14 -3.19 12.26
N LEU A 101 9.36 -3.43 13.31
CA LEU A 101 7.93 -3.12 13.32
C LEU A 101 7.66 -1.62 13.11
N LEU A 102 8.46 -0.74 13.72
CA LEU A 102 8.32 0.71 13.55
C LEU A 102 8.68 1.15 12.12
N ILE A 103 9.73 0.58 11.54
CA ILE A 103 10.14 0.87 10.15
C ILE A 103 9.05 0.39 9.18
N ASP A 104 8.54 -0.81 9.37
CA ASP A 104 7.48 -1.37 8.54
C ASP A 104 6.21 -0.51 8.59
N ALA A 105 5.74 -0.15 9.78
CA ALA A 105 4.60 0.76 9.94
C ALA A 105 4.85 2.13 9.26
N ALA A 106 6.06 2.66 9.35
CA ALA A 106 6.42 3.93 8.75
C ALA A 106 6.53 3.85 7.22
N ALA A 107 7.01 2.72 6.68
CA ALA A 107 7.09 2.47 5.24
C ALA A 107 5.71 2.41 4.57
N HIS A 108 4.68 1.95 5.32
CA HIS A 108 3.30 1.91 4.83
C HIS A 108 2.53 3.22 5.03
N THR A 109 3.18 4.26 5.57
CA THR A 109 2.54 5.58 5.74
C THR A 109 2.41 6.28 4.38
N PRO A 110 1.22 6.82 4.03
CA PRO A 110 1.02 7.55 2.79
C PRO A 110 1.97 8.75 2.65
N THR A 111 2.55 8.92 1.47
CA THR A 111 3.41 10.06 1.14
C THR A 111 2.87 10.80 -0.09
N ALA A 112 3.23 12.09 -0.24
CA ALA A 112 2.83 12.88 -1.40
C ALA A 112 3.32 12.21 -2.70
N LYS A 113 2.42 12.01 -3.66
CA LYS A 113 2.69 11.29 -4.93
C LYS A 113 3.29 9.89 -4.75
N ASN A 114 3.08 9.26 -3.59
CA ASN A 114 3.72 8.00 -3.23
C ASN A 114 5.25 8.01 -3.36
N ALA A 115 5.88 9.15 -3.07
CA ALA A 115 7.31 9.35 -3.29
C ALA A 115 8.20 8.48 -2.38
N GLN A 116 7.67 8.02 -1.23
CA GLN A 116 8.35 7.15 -0.26
C GLN A 116 9.77 7.62 0.10
N ALA A 117 9.97 8.96 0.12
CA ALA A 117 11.28 9.60 0.27
C ALA A 117 11.73 9.78 1.74
N CYS A 118 11.04 9.13 2.68
CA CYS A 118 11.43 9.20 4.10
C CYS A 118 12.73 8.43 4.35
N ARG A 119 13.61 9.00 5.17
CA ARG A 119 14.84 8.36 5.64
C ARG A 119 14.78 8.23 7.16
N PHE A 120 15.03 7.03 7.64
CA PHE A 120 15.11 6.73 9.07
C PHE A 120 16.56 6.60 9.48
N VAL A 121 16.89 7.14 10.67
CA VAL A 121 18.23 7.06 11.26
C VAL A 121 18.05 6.58 12.70
N PHE A 122 18.79 5.54 13.06
CA PHE A 122 18.78 4.91 14.40
C PHE A 122 20.17 4.96 15.03
#